data_5a5b7a636219026f5e6aac8a3f798076
#
_entry.id   5a5b7a636219026f5e6aac8a3f798076
#
_cell.length_a   1.000
_cell.length_b   1.000
_cell.length_c   1.000
_cell.angle_alpha   90.00
_cell.angle_beta   90.00
_cell.angle_gamma   90.00
#
_symmetry.space_group_name_H-M   'P 1'
#
loop_
_entity.id
_entity.type
_entity.pdbx_description
1 polymer ?
#
loop_
_entity_poly.entity_id
_entity_poly.type
_entity_poly.pdbx_seq_one_letter_code
_entity_poly.pdbx_strand_id
1 'polypeptide(L)'
;KATHLYPSAIIFGVHTGHLGFYANYSKDEIDLLINDINSNSFEVEKLKKLTCEIEDFDGKVIHADALNEITVVTPPRTLILDVSIDNEFLERFRGTGLCISTPSGSTAYNKSLGGGVVDSTLDIMQLTEMAGINSNSYRTLSSPLILASNRRIELKSIGDVEVYIT
;
A
#
# COMPACT_ATOMS: atom_id res chain seq x y z
N LYS A 1 7.56 -0.42 -10.57
CA LYS A 1 8.21 -1.30 -11.59
C LYS A 1 9.74 -1.25 -11.47
N ALA A 2 10.36 -0.05 -11.46
CA ALA A 2 11.83 0.07 -11.34
C ALA A 2 12.37 -0.58 -10.06
N THR A 3 11.71 -0.36 -8.92
CA THR A 3 12.10 -0.91 -7.61
C THR A 3 12.03 -2.44 -7.54
N HIS A 4 11.24 -3.10 -8.39
CA HIS A 4 11.20 -4.57 -8.48
C HIS A 4 12.33 -5.11 -9.36
N LEU A 5 12.67 -4.38 -10.43
CA LEU A 5 13.74 -4.79 -11.36
C LEU A 5 15.13 -4.52 -10.78
N TYR A 6 15.27 -3.49 -9.97
CA TYR A 6 16.56 -3.03 -9.44
C TYR A 6 16.46 -2.72 -7.94
N PRO A 7 16.31 -3.75 -7.09
CA PRO A 7 16.02 -3.55 -5.65
C PRO A 7 17.16 -2.88 -4.86
N SER A 8 18.40 -2.94 -5.39
CA SER A 8 19.57 -2.34 -4.75
C SER A 8 20.02 -1.02 -5.39
N ALA A 9 19.32 -0.55 -6.41
CA ALA A 9 19.69 0.68 -7.11
C ALA A 9 19.13 1.91 -6.42
N ILE A 10 19.89 3.00 -6.44
CA ILE A 10 19.37 4.33 -6.13
C ILE A 10 18.56 4.80 -7.33
N ILE A 11 17.33 5.25 -7.10
CA ILE A 11 16.41 5.66 -8.14
C ILE A 11 16.20 7.16 -8.06
N PHE A 12 16.51 7.86 -9.14
CA PHE A 12 16.23 9.28 -9.29
C PHE A 12 14.97 9.47 -10.13
N GLY A 13 14.01 10.19 -9.58
CA GLY A 13 12.77 10.52 -10.27
C GLY A 13 12.90 11.81 -11.08
N VAL A 14 12.50 11.75 -12.36
CA VAL A 14 12.42 12.93 -13.23
C VAL A 14 10.98 13.06 -13.72
N HIS A 15 10.34 14.21 -13.50
CA HIS A 15 9.01 14.45 -14.02
C HIS A 15 9.07 15.10 -15.42
N THR A 16 8.24 14.59 -16.32
CA THR A 16 8.13 15.10 -17.70
C THR A 16 6.84 15.90 -17.95
N GLY A 17 6.06 16.12 -16.90
CA GLY A 17 4.79 16.84 -16.90
C GLY A 17 4.53 17.46 -15.53
N HIS A 18 3.39 17.15 -14.91
CA HIS A 18 3.09 17.64 -13.58
C HIS A 18 4.07 17.06 -12.54
N LEU A 19 4.39 17.87 -11.53
CA LEU A 19 5.23 17.45 -10.42
C LEU A 19 4.61 16.24 -9.71
N GLY A 20 5.37 15.16 -9.61
CA GLY A 20 5.00 13.95 -8.85
C GLY A 20 5.77 13.85 -7.54
N PHE A 21 5.30 12.96 -6.66
CA PHE A 21 6.07 12.57 -5.49
C PHE A 21 7.33 11.82 -5.94
N TYR A 22 8.45 12.02 -5.25
CA TYR A 22 9.75 11.38 -5.56
C TYR A 22 10.33 11.71 -6.95
N ALA A 23 9.96 12.84 -7.54
CA ALA A 23 10.52 13.35 -8.78
C ALA A 23 11.07 14.76 -8.54
N ASN A 24 12.32 14.83 -8.06
CA ASN A 24 12.95 16.06 -7.61
C ASN A 24 13.52 16.89 -8.74
N TYR A 25 13.62 16.31 -9.96
CA TYR A 25 14.14 16.95 -11.15
C TYR A 25 13.08 17.02 -12.23
N SER A 26 13.06 18.09 -12.97
CA SER A 26 12.29 18.23 -14.21
C SER A 26 13.09 17.72 -15.42
N LYS A 27 12.41 17.57 -16.54
CA LYS A 27 13.06 17.18 -17.81
C LYS A 27 14.15 18.18 -18.25
N ASP A 28 14.03 19.44 -17.84
CA ASP A 28 14.95 20.52 -18.22
C ASP A 28 16.16 20.62 -17.25
N GLU A 29 16.17 19.81 -16.19
CA GLU A 29 17.22 19.77 -15.15
C GLU A 29 18.08 18.50 -15.21
N ILE A 30 18.12 17.83 -16.36
CA ILE A 30 18.90 16.58 -16.54
C ILE A 30 20.40 16.83 -16.33
N ASP A 31 20.94 17.97 -16.80
CA ASP A 31 22.34 18.32 -16.60
C ASP A 31 22.66 18.54 -15.11
N LEU A 32 21.73 19.13 -14.36
CA LEU A 32 21.86 19.28 -12.91
C LEU A 32 21.89 17.91 -12.22
N LEU A 33 20.96 17.02 -12.57
CA LEU A 33 20.93 15.64 -12.05
C LEU A 33 22.25 14.90 -12.31
N ILE A 34 22.81 15.03 -13.54
CA ILE A 34 24.09 14.40 -13.89
C ILE A 34 25.23 14.98 -13.03
N ASN A 35 25.24 16.29 -12.81
CA ASN A 35 26.24 16.94 -11.98
C ASN A 35 26.13 16.50 -10.52
N ASP A 36 24.92 16.41 -9.96
CA ASP A 36 24.67 15.98 -8.59
C ASP A 36 25.10 14.50 -8.38
N ILE A 37 24.84 13.63 -9.35
CA ILE A 37 25.30 12.25 -9.33
C ILE A 37 26.84 12.19 -9.36
N ASN A 38 27.50 12.91 -10.28
CA ASN A 38 28.93 12.89 -10.44
C ASN A 38 29.69 13.48 -9.25
N SER A 39 29.12 14.50 -8.59
CA SER A 39 29.68 15.13 -7.41
C SER A 39 29.25 14.44 -6.08
N ASN A 40 28.41 13.42 -6.16
CA ASN A 40 27.78 12.77 -5.01
C ASN A 40 27.06 13.77 -4.07
N SER A 41 26.40 14.76 -4.70
CA SER A 41 25.70 15.85 -4.00
C SER A 41 24.20 15.57 -3.91
N PHE A 42 23.83 14.42 -3.35
CA PHE A 42 22.45 14.02 -3.12
C PHE A 42 22.30 13.25 -1.80
N GLU A 43 21.09 13.29 -1.25
CA GLU A 43 20.71 12.48 -0.10
C GLU A 43 19.84 11.30 -0.56
N VAL A 44 20.01 10.14 0.06
CA VAL A 44 19.22 8.93 -0.24
C VAL A 44 18.16 8.75 0.82
N GLU A 45 16.90 8.89 0.43
CA GLU A 45 15.77 8.50 1.25
C GLU A 45 15.50 7.00 1.12
N LYS A 46 15.38 6.28 2.25
CA LYS A 46 15.04 4.86 2.28
C LYS A 46 13.55 4.70 2.54
N LEU A 47 12.83 4.25 1.54
CA LEU A 47 11.39 3.98 1.66
C LEU A 47 11.15 2.50 1.95
N LYS A 48 10.28 2.23 2.92
CA LYS A 48 9.81 0.87 3.20
C LYS A 48 8.71 0.49 2.22
N LYS A 49 8.71 -0.80 1.83
CA LYS A 49 7.64 -1.39 1.05
C LYS A 49 6.78 -2.28 1.94
N LEU A 50 5.52 -2.44 1.56
CA LEU A 50 4.71 -3.56 2.02
C LEU A 50 5.15 -4.82 1.29
N THR A 51 5.18 -5.94 1.99
CA THR A 51 5.34 -7.26 1.41
C THR A 51 4.11 -8.09 1.75
N CYS A 52 3.62 -8.89 0.81
CA CYS A 52 2.53 -9.81 1.08
C CYS A 52 2.78 -11.18 0.48
N GLU A 53 2.20 -12.16 1.13
CA GLU A 53 2.07 -13.53 0.67
C GLU A 53 0.59 -13.78 0.36
N ILE A 54 0.31 -14.28 -0.82
CA ILE A 54 -1.04 -14.59 -1.29
C ILE A 54 -1.09 -16.10 -1.51
N GLU A 55 -1.89 -16.80 -0.72
CA GLU A 55 -2.15 -18.22 -0.90
C GLU A 55 -3.51 -18.38 -1.57
N ASP A 56 -3.54 -19.07 -2.73
CA ASP A 56 -4.76 -19.41 -3.42
C ASP A 56 -5.38 -20.72 -2.88
N PHE A 57 -6.56 -21.08 -3.40
CA PHE A 57 -7.28 -22.28 -2.96
C PHE A 57 -6.56 -23.60 -3.26
N ASP A 58 -5.63 -23.60 -4.21
CA ASP A 58 -4.81 -24.76 -4.57
C ASP A 58 -3.52 -24.83 -3.70
N GLY A 59 -3.35 -23.91 -2.77
CA GLY A 59 -2.17 -23.82 -1.89
C GLY A 59 -0.94 -23.23 -2.57
N LYS A 60 -1.10 -22.59 -3.73
CA LYS A 60 -0.02 -21.90 -4.41
C LYS A 60 0.21 -20.54 -3.75
N VAL A 61 1.45 -20.29 -3.37
CA VAL A 61 1.86 -19.02 -2.74
C VAL A 61 2.50 -18.10 -3.78
N ILE A 62 2.04 -16.86 -3.80
CA ILE A 62 2.58 -15.77 -4.61
C ILE A 62 3.09 -14.68 -3.66
N HIS A 63 4.30 -14.19 -3.90
CA HIS A 63 4.85 -13.06 -3.16
C HIS A 63 4.73 -11.79 -3.99
N ALA A 64 4.31 -10.72 -3.35
CA ALA A 64 4.24 -9.39 -3.95
C ALA A 64 4.74 -8.33 -2.97
N ASP A 65 5.19 -7.20 -3.52
CA ASP A 65 5.57 -6.04 -2.74
C ASP A 65 5.04 -4.75 -3.39
N ALA A 66 4.74 -3.76 -2.57
CA ALA A 66 4.24 -2.46 -3.03
C ALA A 66 4.93 -1.32 -2.29
N LEU A 67 5.22 -0.24 -3.04
CA LEU A 67 5.75 1.00 -2.47
C LEU A 67 4.63 1.83 -1.84
N ASN A 68 3.47 1.88 -2.48
CA ASN A 68 2.35 2.69 -2.03
C ASN A 68 1.34 1.89 -1.19
N GLU A 69 0.58 1.02 -1.84
CA GLU A 69 -0.47 0.25 -1.19
C GLU A 69 -0.68 -1.12 -1.86
N ILE A 70 -1.30 -2.01 -1.12
CA ILE A 70 -1.88 -3.26 -1.60
C ILE A 70 -3.38 -3.18 -1.35
N THR A 71 -4.17 -3.44 -2.40
CA THR A 71 -5.63 -3.47 -2.29
C THR A 71 -6.16 -4.88 -2.51
N VAL A 72 -7.21 -5.22 -1.77
CA VAL A 72 -7.94 -6.49 -1.88
C VAL A 72 -9.40 -6.17 -2.13
N VAL A 73 -9.90 -6.48 -3.33
CA VAL A 73 -11.25 -6.09 -3.78
C VAL A 73 -11.96 -7.23 -4.52
N THR A 74 -13.28 -7.20 -4.55
CA THR A 74 -14.11 -8.10 -5.38
C THR A 74 -15.27 -7.35 -6.01
N PRO A 75 -15.08 -6.67 -7.14
CA PRO A 75 -16.21 -6.09 -7.87
C PRO A 75 -16.99 -7.18 -8.65
N PRO A 76 -18.31 -7.09 -8.79
CA PRO A 76 -19.25 -6.12 -8.19
C PRO A 76 -19.96 -6.63 -6.92
N ARG A 77 -19.38 -7.58 -6.22
CA ARG A 77 -20.00 -8.25 -5.05
C ARG A 77 -19.49 -7.68 -3.73
N THR A 78 -20.20 -7.98 -2.65
CA THR A 78 -19.71 -7.70 -1.30
C THR A 78 -18.60 -8.71 -0.95
N LEU A 79 -17.44 -8.21 -0.65
CA LEU A 79 -16.33 -8.98 -0.11
C LEU A 79 -16.53 -9.20 1.39
N ILE A 80 -16.32 -10.44 1.84
CA ILE A 80 -16.32 -10.78 3.26
C ILE A 80 -14.93 -11.32 3.60
N LEU A 81 -14.25 -10.63 4.51
CA LEU A 81 -12.92 -10.99 4.98
C LEU A 81 -12.91 -11.10 6.50
N ASP A 82 -12.34 -12.16 7.02
CA ASP A 82 -11.86 -12.17 8.39
C ASP A 82 -10.51 -11.46 8.41
N VAL A 83 -10.41 -10.43 9.25
CA VAL A 83 -9.22 -9.60 9.43
C VAL A 83 -8.61 -9.96 10.78
N SER A 84 -7.34 -10.30 10.79
CA SER A 84 -6.57 -10.55 12.01
C SER A 84 -5.28 -9.73 12.01
N ILE A 85 -4.82 -9.34 13.20
CA ILE A 85 -3.56 -8.65 13.42
C ILE A 85 -2.70 -9.54 14.34
N ASP A 86 -1.53 -9.97 13.87
CA ASP A 86 -0.62 -10.86 14.61
C ASP A 86 -1.32 -12.11 15.16
N ASN A 87 -2.15 -12.74 14.34
CA ASN A 87 -2.98 -13.91 14.64
C ASN A 87 -4.17 -13.64 15.60
N GLU A 88 -4.38 -12.42 16.05
CA GLU A 88 -5.55 -12.06 16.84
C GLU A 88 -6.67 -11.53 15.93
N PHE A 89 -7.84 -12.14 16.00
CA PHE A 89 -9.01 -11.74 15.24
C PHE A 89 -9.43 -10.31 15.60
N LEU A 90 -9.52 -9.44 14.61
CA LEU A 90 -9.97 -8.07 14.77
C LEU A 90 -11.45 -7.91 14.41
N GLU A 91 -11.83 -8.27 13.19
CA GLU A 91 -13.19 -8.08 12.68
C GLU A 91 -13.51 -8.99 11.50
N ARG A 92 -14.80 -9.14 11.23
CA ARG A 92 -15.30 -9.66 9.96
C ARG A 92 -15.77 -8.50 9.08
N PHE A 93 -14.87 -8.04 8.23
CA PHE A 93 -15.15 -6.98 7.27
C PHE A 93 -16.20 -7.42 6.24
N ARG A 94 -17.08 -6.49 5.88
CA ARG A 94 -18.00 -6.60 4.74
C ARG A 94 -18.00 -5.29 3.99
N GLY A 95 -17.70 -5.32 2.69
CA GLY A 95 -17.63 -4.11 1.88
C GLY A 95 -17.13 -4.38 0.48
N THR A 96 -16.59 -3.37 -0.18
CA THR A 96 -16.00 -3.51 -1.51
C THR A 96 -14.58 -4.06 -1.43
N GLY A 97 -13.83 -3.72 -0.40
CA GLY A 97 -12.45 -4.17 -0.23
C GLY A 97 -11.71 -3.49 0.91
N LEU A 98 -10.43 -3.79 1.00
CA LEU A 98 -9.49 -3.21 1.96
C LEU A 98 -8.26 -2.67 1.23
N CYS A 99 -7.68 -1.60 1.76
CA CYS A 99 -6.43 -1.01 1.32
C CYS A 99 -5.43 -1.03 2.47
N ILE A 100 -4.27 -1.61 2.27
CA ILE A 100 -3.14 -1.54 3.18
C ILE A 100 -2.10 -0.61 2.55
N SER A 101 -1.78 0.49 3.23
CA SER A 101 -0.94 1.55 2.69
C SER A 101 0.33 1.77 3.53
N THR A 102 1.43 2.06 2.84
CA THR A 102 2.65 2.63 3.45
C THR A 102 2.46 4.11 3.72
N PRO A 103 3.38 4.77 4.44
CA PRO A 103 3.43 6.24 4.52
C PRO A 103 3.52 6.89 3.13
N SER A 104 4.31 6.33 2.20
CA SER A 104 4.40 6.81 0.81
C SER A 104 3.06 6.76 0.10
N GLY A 105 2.30 5.68 0.28
CA GLY A 105 0.97 5.49 -0.31
C GLY A 105 -0.13 6.31 0.37
N SER A 106 0.15 6.90 1.54
CA SER A 106 -0.86 7.67 2.30
C SER A 106 -1.45 8.84 1.51
N THR A 107 -0.69 9.38 0.56
CA THR A 107 -1.12 10.47 -0.35
C THR A 107 -1.68 9.97 -1.68
N ALA A 108 -1.64 8.66 -1.94
CA ALA A 108 -2.14 8.02 -3.16
C ALA A 108 -3.60 7.55 -2.99
N TYR A 109 -3.93 6.32 -3.36
CA TYR A 109 -5.29 5.80 -3.34
C TYR A 109 -5.88 5.76 -1.92
N ASN A 110 -5.05 5.45 -0.90
CA ASN A 110 -5.44 5.47 0.51
C ASN A 110 -6.11 6.79 0.92
N LYS A 111 -5.61 7.94 0.43
CA LYS A 111 -6.21 9.26 0.69
C LYS A 111 -7.64 9.37 0.14
N SER A 112 -7.90 8.82 -1.06
CA SER A 112 -9.21 8.82 -1.68
C SER A 112 -10.23 7.96 -0.92
N LEU A 113 -9.75 7.02 -0.11
CA LEU A 113 -10.56 6.16 0.75
C LEU A 113 -10.80 6.76 2.15
N GLY A 114 -10.29 7.95 2.42
CA GLY A 114 -10.42 8.61 3.72
C GLY A 114 -9.29 8.26 4.70
N GLY A 115 -8.22 7.61 4.23
CA GLY A 115 -7.01 7.39 5.01
C GLY A 115 -6.30 8.70 5.36
N GLY A 116 -5.56 8.69 6.46
CA GLY A 116 -4.77 9.83 6.90
C GLY A 116 -3.52 10.02 6.04
N VAL A 117 -3.14 11.28 5.81
CA VAL A 117 -1.83 11.62 5.24
C VAL A 117 -0.77 11.44 6.32
N VAL A 118 0.28 10.72 6.01
CA VAL A 118 1.32 10.33 6.95
C VAL A 118 2.68 10.79 6.43
N ASP A 119 3.52 11.28 7.33
CA ASP A 119 4.91 11.60 7.03
C ASP A 119 5.68 10.35 6.61
N SER A 120 6.47 10.43 5.53
CA SER A 120 7.21 9.28 4.95
C SER A 120 8.27 8.71 5.89
N THR A 121 8.68 9.47 6.89
CA THR A 121 9.67 9.03 7.90
C THR A 121 9.10 8.12 8.99
N LEU A 122 7.76 8.06 9.12
CA LEU A 122 7.11 7.24 10.13
C LEU A 122 7.13 5.77 9.74
N ASP A 123 7.40 4.92 10.72
CA ASP A 123 7.47 3.47 10.54
C ASP A 123 6.12 2.80 10.86
N ILE A 124 5.14 3.05 9.99
CA ILE A 124 3.76 2.59 10.15
C ILE A 124 3.21 2.01 8.84
N MET A 125 2.04 1.38 8.94
CA MET A 125 1.13 1.08 7.84
C MET A 125 -0.30 1.45 8.23
N GLN A 126 -1.16 1.68 7.24
CA GLN A 126 -2.59 1.94 7.44
C GLN A 126 -3.42 0.84 6.80
N LEU A 127 -4.46 0.40 7.50
CA LEU A 127 -5.55 -0.41 6.97
C LEU A 127 -6.78 0.49 6.81
N THR A 128 -7.28 0.63 5.59
CA THR A 128 -8.43 1.49 5.26
C THR A 128 -9.50 0.68 4.55
N GLU A 129 -10.73 0.80 5.01
CA GLU A 129 -11.90 0.12 4.44
C GLU A 129 -12.40 0.81 3.18
N MET A 130 -12.87 0.02 2.21
CA MET A 130 -13.55 0.49 1.01
C MET A 130 -15.04 0.16 1.11
N ALA A 131 -15.87 1.19 1.29
CA ALA A 131 -17.31 1.06 1.41
C ALA A 131 -17.74 -0.05 2.39
N GLY A 132 -17.20 -0.01 3.60
CA GLY A 132 -17.56 -0.94 4.67
C GLY A 132 -19.05 -0.85 5.01
N ILE A 133 -19.70 -2.00 5.16
CA ILE A 133 -21.12 -2.09 5.49
C ILE A 133 -21.29 -2.09 7.00
N ASN A 134 -21.93 -1.05 7.51
CA ASN A 134 -22.32 -0.93 8.90
C ASN A 134 -23.85 -0.98 9.06
N SER A 135 -24.31 -1.85 9.92
CA SER A 135 -25.74 -2.03 10.25
C SER A 135 -25.87 -2.48 11.70
N ASN A 136 -27.09 -2.70 12.13
CA ASN A 136 -27.34 -3.24 13.48
C ASN A 136 -26.70 -4.64 13.70
N SER A 137 -26.49 -5.40 12.63
CA SER A 137 -25.95 -6.77 12.66
C SER A 137 -24.48 -6.87 12.29
N TYR A 138 -23.92 -5.85 11.66
CA TYR A 138 -22.54 -5.85 11.16
C TYR A 138 -21.88 -4.53 11.51
N ARG A 139 -20.73 -4.62 12.13
CA ARG A 139 -19.89 -3.47 12.45
C ARG A 139 -18.50 -3.68 11.92
N THR A 140 -17.94 -2.63 11.35
CA THR A 140 -16.55 -2.56 10.93
C THR A 140 -15.88 -1.39 11.65
N LEU A 141 -14.58 -1.27 11.53
CA LEU A 141 -13.81 -0.17 12.14
C LEU A 141 -14.34 1.22 11.74
N SER A 142 -14.80 1.36 10.48
CA SER A 142 -15.32 2.62 9.91
C SER A 142 -14.34 3.80 9.97
N SER A 143 -13.10 3.54 10.28
CA SER A 143 -12.02 4.52 10.32
C SER A 143 -10.70 3.83 9.99
N PRO A 144 -9.73 4.55 9.42
CA PRO A 144 -8.42 3.98 9.15
C PRO A 144 -7.74 3.50 10.44
N LEU A 145 -7.19 2.28 10.41
CA LEU A 145 -6.40 1.73 11.49
C LEU A 145 -4.91 1.92 11.18
N ILE A 146 -4.21 2.61 12.07
CA ILE A 146 -2.76 2.84 11.96
C ILE A 146 -2.03 1.82 12.82
N LEU A 147 -1.10 1.09 12.23
CA LEU A 147 -0.30 0.04 12.86
C LEU A 147 1.18 0.32 12.67
N ALA A 148 2.00 -0.15 13.61
CA ALA A 148 3.44 -0.21 13.39
C ALA A 148 3.78 -1.15 12.22
N SER A 149 4.78 -0.82 11.41
CA SER A 149 5.11 -1.54 10.17
C SER A 149 5.57 -2.98 10.38
N ASN A 150 5.95 -3.35 11.59
CA ASN A 150 6.35 -4.70 11.96
C ASN A 150 5.17 -5.61 12.37
N ARG A 151 3.95 -5.09 12.36
CA ARG A 151 2.74 -5.89 12.61
C ARG A 151 2.36 -6.66 11.34
N ARG A 152 1.68 -7.78 11.52
CA ARG A 152 1.19 -8.62 10.43
C ARG A 152 -0.32 -8.53 10.33
N ILE A 153 -0.81 -8.13 9.14
CA ILE A 153 -2.23 -8.17 8.80
C ILE A 153 -2.50 -9.45 8.03
N GLU A 154 -3.47 -10.22 8.47
CA GLU A 154 -3.94 -11.42 7.79
C GLU A 154 -5.37 -11.20 7.34
N LEU A 155 -5.62 -11.48 6.06
CA LEU A 155 -6.93 -11.38 5.42
C LEU A 155 -7.33 -12.77 4.92
N LYS A 156 -8.44 -13.29 5.43
CA LYS A 156 -8.98 -14.59 5.02
C LYS A 156 -10.34 -14.41 4.37
N SER A 157 -10.46 -14.79 3.11
CA SER A 157 -11.72 -14.77 2.38
C SER A 157 -12.72 -15.77 2.97
N ILE A 158 -13.96 -15.32 3.10
CA ILE A 158 -15.08 -16.15 3.52
C ILE A 158 -15.94 -16.47 2.31
N GLY A 159 -15.99 -17.75 1.97
CA GLY A 159 -16.66 -18.26 0.78
C GLY A 159 -15.76 -18.32 -0.44
N ASP A 160 -16.29 -18.91 -1.50
CA ASP A 160 -15.61 -19.04 -2.79
C ASP A 160 -15.86 -17.76 -3.61
N VAL A 161 -14.93 -16.82 -3.50
CA VAL A 161 -15.03 -15.50 -4.12
C VAL A 161 -13.73 -15.20 -4.84
N GLU A 162 -13.83 -14.79 -6.10
CA GLU A 162 -12.71 -14.25 -6.84
C GLU A 162 -12.31 -12.88 -6.25
N VAL A 163 -11.06 -12.75 -5.88
CA VAL A 163 -10.48 -11.55 -5.26
C VAL A 163 -9.40 -11.00 -6.17
N TYR A 164 -9.44 -9.70 -6.40
CA TYR A 164 -8.40 -8.98 -7.13
C TYR A 164 -7.46 -8.30 -6.11
N ILE A 165 -6.17 -8.55 -6.27
CA ILE A 165 -5.11 -7.94 -5.45
C ILE A 165 -4.24 -7.10 -6.37
N THR A 166 -4.12 -5.82 -6.06
CA THR A 166 -3.34 -4.87 -6.87
C THR A 166 -2.43 -4.02 -6.00
#